data_c3272593ce044e31a65251de29a094c0
#
_entry.id   c3272593ce044e31a65251de29a094c0
#
_cell.length_a   1.000
_cell.length_b   1.000
_cell.length_c   1.000
_cell.angle_alpha   90.00
_cell.angle_beta   90.00
_cell.angle_gamma   90.00
#
_symmetry.space_group_name_H-M   'P 1'
#
loop_
_entity.id
_entity.type
_entity.pdbx_description
1 polymer ?
#
loop_
_entity_poly.entity_id
_entity_poly.type
_entity_poly.pdbx_seq_one_letter_code
_entity_poly.pdbx_strand_id
1 'polypeptide(L)'
;MPVYLFSYGTLQQPEVQLSSFGRLLHGEEDAMTGYQASMMEITDAAVIKASGKRFHPVIHPSDNPQDEITGQVFRITEAELLAADAYEVSSYKRVQVTLRSGKNAWVYVLA
;
A
#
# COMPACT_ATOMS: atom_id res chain seq x y z
N MET A 1 -0.78 15.81 -13.41
CA MET A 1 -0.71 15.78 -11.94
C MET A 1 -0.01 14.50 -11.51
N PRO A 2 0.95 14.57 -10.59
CA PRO A 2 1.59 13.35 -10.11
C PRO A 2 0.62 12.48 -9.31
N VAL A 3 0.72 11.19 -9.51
CA VAL A 3 -0.04 10.20 -8.73
C VAL A 3 0.92 9.61 -7.70
N TYR A 4 0.53 9.65 -6.44
CA TYR A 4 1.32 9.06 -5.36
C TYR A 4 0.59 7.85 -4.79
N LEU A 5 1.34 6.78 -4.56
CA LEU A 5 0.86 5.57 -3.92
C LEU A 5 1.69 5.33 -2.65
N PHE A 6 1.02 5.27 -1.52
CA PHE A 6 1.66 4.91 -0.25
C PHE A 6 1.46 3.41 0.00
N SER A 7 2.54 2.72 0.33
CA SER A 7 2.49 1.30 0.67
C SER A 7 3.14 1.05 2.01
N TYR A 8 2.44 0.29 2.83
CA TYR A 8 2.93 -0.22 4.12
C TYR A 8 3.13 -1.74 4.08
N GLY A 9 2.94 -2.35 2.94
CA GLY A 9 2.94 -3.80 2.77
C GLY A 9 3.75 -4.28 1.58
N THR A 10 3.23 -5.29 0.89
CA THR A 10 3.97 -6.04 -0.13
C THR A 10 4.32 -5.25 -1.40
N LEU A 11 3.59 -4.18 -1.72
CA LEU A 11 3.93 -3.32 -2.86
C LEU A 11 5.28 -2.61 -2.71
N GLN A 12 5.87 -2.63 -1.51
CA GLN A 12 7.23 -2.15 -1.29
C GLN A 12 8.31 -3.12 -1.78
N GLN A 13 7.96 -4.37 -2.02
CA GLN A 13 8.91 -5.42 -2.40
C GLN A 13 9.27 -5.32 -3.87
N PRO A 14 10.58 -5.41 -4.23
CA PRO A 14 11.01 -5.34 -5.62
C PRO A 14 10.34 -6.38 -6.53
N GLU A 15 10.19 -7.62 -6.05
CA GLU A 15 9.57 -8.70 -6.82
C GLU A 15 8.11 -8.37 -7.17
N VAL A 16 7.39 -7.80 -6.23
CA VAL A 16 5.99 -7.41 -6.42
C VAL A 16 5.91 -6.24 -7.40
N GLN A 17 6.81 -5.27 -7.27
CA GLN A 17 6.86 -4.12 -8.19
C GLN A 17 7.14 -4.56 -9.62
N LEU A 18 8.10 -5.44 -9.82
CA LEU A 18 8.42 -5.96 -11.16
C LEU A 18 7.26 -6.75 -11.74
N SER A 19 6.59 -7.58 -10.93
CA SER A 19 5.45 -8.37 -11.37
C SER A 19 4.24 -7.51 -11.71
N SER A 20 3.97 -6.46 -10.93
CA SER A 20 2.76 -5.63 -11.09
C SER A 20 2.94 -4.47 -12.05
N PHE A 21 4.14 -3.86 -12.08
CA PHE A 21 4.39 -2.63 -12.82
C PHE A 21 5.43 -2.78 -13.93
N GLY A 22 6.16 -3.89 -13.96
CA GLY A 22 7.22 -4.11 -14.94
C GLY A 22 8.47 -3.27 -14.70
N ARG A 23 8.58 -2.61 -13.55
CA ARG A 23 9.75 -1.80 -13.17
C ARG A 23 9.84 -1.69 -11.65
N LEU A 24 11.02 -1.29 -11.17
CA LEU A 24 11.19 -0.90 -9.78
C LEU A 24 10.74 0.54 -9.58
N LEU A 25 9.99 0.78 -8.52
CA LEU A 25 9.51 2.11 -8.17
C LEU A 25 10.55 2.82 -7.31
N HIS A 26 10.65 4.13 -7.49
CA HIS A 26 11.46 4.98 -6.63
C HIS A 26 10.58 5.54 -5.53
N GLY A 27 10.88 5.17 -4.28
CA GLY A 27 10.07 5.54 -3.13
C GLY A 27 10.82 6.37 -2.10
N GLU A 28 10.06 7.05 -1.27
CA GLU A 28 10.56 7.80 -0.13
C GLU A 28 9.83 7.33 1.12
N GLU A 29 10.52 7.33 2.25
CA GLU A 29 9.91 7.01 3.53
C GLU A 29 8.87 8.07 3.90
N ASP A 30 7.71 7.61 4.35
CA ASP A 30 6.63 8.49 4.80
C ASP A 30 5.77 7.73 5.81
N ALA A 31 4.70 8.35 6.29
CA ALA A 31 3.81 7.74 7.27
C ALA A 31 2.38 8.25 7.14
N MET A 32 1.43 7.39 7.51
CA MET A 32 0.03 7.77 7.71
C MET A 32 -0.23 7.95 9.19
N THR A 33 -0.69 9.12 9.60
CA THR A 33 -1.04 9.41 10.99
C THR A 33 -2.51 9.11 11.27
N GLY A 34 -2.82 8.70 12.50
CA GLY A 34 -4.20 8.39 12.90
C GLY A 34 -4.67 7.01 12.45
N TYR A 35 -3.75 6.09 12.19
CA TYR A 35 -4.05 4.72 11.76
C TYR A 35 -3.20 3.74 12.53
N GLN A 36 -3.72 2.51 12.66
CA GLN A 36 -2.98 1.39 13.24
C GLN A 36 -3.12 0.16 12.36
N ALA A 37 -2.20 -0.78 12.51
CA ALA A 37 -2.14 -1.98 11.69
C ALA A 37 -2.45 -3.23 12.51
N SER A 38 -3.10 -4.20 11.85
CA SER A 38 -3.22 -5.57 12.33
C SER A 38 -2.81 -6.51 11.21
N MET A 39 -2.49 -7.77 11.55
CA MET A 39 -2.10 -8.76 10.55
C MET A 39 -3.31 -9.53 10.06
N MET A 40 -3.39 -9.73 8.76
CA MET A 40 -4.45 -10.50 8.12
C MET A 40 -3.83 -11.64 7.31
N GLU A 41 -4.41 -12.84 7.44
CA GLU A 41 -3.95 -13.98 6.66
C GLU A 41 -4.38 -13.86 5.20
N ILE A 42 -3.42 -14.06 4.31
CA ILE A 42 -3.68 -14.08 2.87
C ILE A 42 -4.16 -15.45 2.48
N THR A 43 -5.35 -15.54 1.87
CA THR A 43 -5.92 -16.79 1.39
C THR A 43 -5.78 -16.96 -0.13
N ASP A 44 -5.45 -15.89 -0.86
CA ASP A 44 -5.26 -15.94 -2.30
C ASP A 44 -3.87 -16.48 -2.63
N ALA A 45 -3.84 -17.67 -3.24
CA ALA A 45 -2.59 -18.36 -3.59
C ALA A 45 -1.71 -17.55 -4.55
N ALA A 46 -2.30 -16.79 -5.47
CA ALA A 46 -1.54 -15.98 -6.42
C ALA A 46 -0.81 -14.84 -5.70
N VAL A 47 -1.44 -14.22 -4.71
CA VAL A 47 -0.83 -13.15 -3.90
C VAL A 47 0.29 -13.73 -3.03
N ILE A 48 0.08 -14.89 -2.41
CA ILE A 48 1.10 -15.57 -1.62
C ILE A 48 2.31 -15.87 -2.49
N LYS A 49 2.10 -16.39 -3.70
CA LYS A 49 3.17 -16.74 -4.64
C LYS A 49 3.95 -15.51 -5.06
N ALA A 50 3.27 -14.39 -5.35
CA ALA A 50 3.91 -13.16 -5.79
C ALA A 50 4.73 -12.49 -4.68
N SER A 51 4.19 -12.44 -3.44
CA SER A 51 4.81 -11.74 -2.33
C SER A 51 5.69 -12.60 -1.44
N GLY A 52 5.49 -13.92 -1.45
CA GLY A 52 6.16 -14.88 -0.57
C GLY A 52 5.70 -14.80 0.89
N LYS A 53 4.58 -14.15 1.18
CA LYS A 53 4.08 -13.95 2.54
C LYS A 53 2.66 -14.48 2.68
N ARG A 54 2.38 -15.16 3.80
CA ARG A 54 1.04 -15.65 4.15
C ARG A 54 0.21 -14.63 4.91
N PHE A 55 0.88 -13.65 5.54
CA PHE A 55 0.24 -12.59 6.31
C PHE A 55 0.71 -11.26 5.80
N HIS A 56 -0.16 -10.28 5.84
CA HIS A 56 0.23 -8.91 5.54
C HIS A 56 -0.54 -7.93 6.42
N PRO A 57 0.00 -6.73 6.64
CA PRO A 57 -0.68 -5.75 7.47
C PRO A 57 -1.92 -5.20 6.77
N VAL A 58 -2.98 -5.02 7.54
CA VAL A 58 -4.14 -4.22 7.16
C VAL A 58 -4.23 -3.05 8.10
N ILE A 59 -4.63 -1.90 7.61
CA ILE A 59 -4.72 -0.69 8.42
C ILE A 59 -6.18 -0.29 8.61
N HIS A 60 -6.42 0.34 9.74
CA HIS A 60 -7.74 0.88 10.07
C HIS A 60 -7.56 2.15 10.91
N PRO A 61 -8.57 3.04 10.91
CA PRO A 61 -8.48 4.26 11.71
C PRO A 61 -8.25 3.96 13.18
N SER A 62 -7.44 4.81 13.81
CA SER A 62 -7.15 4.76 15.25
C SER A 62 -7.75 5.98 15.91
N ASP A 63 -8.20 5.82 17.16
CA ASP A 63 -8.69 6.94 17.97
C ASP A 63 -7.53 7.83 18.48
N ASN A 64 -6.31 7.34 18.37
CA ASN A 64 -5.13 8.06 18.83
C ASN A 64 -4.43 8.74 17.65
N PRO A 65 -4.41 10.10 17.57
CA PRO A 65 -3.74 10.80 16.48
C PRO A 65 -2.21 10.65 16.50
N GLN A 66 -1.64 10.14 17.58
CA GLN A 66 -0.20 9.83 17.69
C GLN A 66 0.16 8.51 17.00
N ASP A 67 -0.82 7.63 16.77
CA ASP A 67 -0.57 6.39 16.04
C ASP A 67 -0.24 6.71 14.59
N GLU A 68 0.76 6.01 14.05
CA GLU A 68 1.12 6.14 12.63
C GLU A 68 1.57 4.81 12.04
N ILE A 69 1.40 4.70 10.74
CA ILE A 69 1.88 3.55 9.95
C ILE A 69 3.01 4.06 9.07
N THR A 70 4.20 3.51 9.26
CA THR A 70 5.34 3.84 8.41
C THR A 70 5.35 2.99 7.15
N GLY A 71 5.87 3.54 6.07
CA GLY A 71 5.98 2.85 4.80
C GLY A 71 6.73 3.71 3.79
N GLN A 72 6.42 3.52 2.51
CA GLN A 72 7.02 4.30 1.44
C GLN A 72 5.96 4.88 0.52
N VAL A 73 6.21 6.10 0.06
CA VAL A 73 5.37 6.74 -0.95
C VAL A 73 6.12 6.72 -2.29
N PHE A 74 5.40 6.31 -3.34
CA PHE A 74 5.95 6.16 -4.69
C PHE A 74 5.20 7.09 -5.63
N ARG A 75 5.94 7.72 -6.54
CA ARG A 75 5.33 8.43 -7.67
C ARG A 75 5.12 7.43 -8.79
N ILE A 76 3.86 7.28 -9.22
CA ILE A 76 3.47 6.31 -10.25
C ILE A 76 2.63 6.96 -11.32
N THR A 77 2.38 6.23 -12.40
CA THR A 77 1.44 6.63 -13.46
C THR A 77 0.03 6.16 -13.12
N GLU A 78 -0.98 6.70 -13.80
CA GLU A 78 -2.36 6.24 -13.64
C GLU A 78 -2.52 4.78 -14.09
N ALA A 79 -1.82 4.36 -15.13
CA ALA A 79 -1.83 2.97 -15.57
C ALA A 79 -1.27 2.04 -14.48
N GLU A 80 -0.23 2.47 -13.77
CA GLU A 80 0.33 1.72 -12.65
C GLU A 80 -0.62 1.68 -11.47
N LEU A 81 -1.39 2.73 -11.24
CA LEU A 81 -2.42 2.72 -10.21
C LEU A 81 -3.49 1.68 -10.50
N LEU A 82 -3.92 1.55 -11.75
CA LEU A 82 -4.87 0.50 -12.15
C LEU A 82 -4.27 -0.89 -11.99
N ALA A 83 -2.98 -1.05 -12.26
CA ALA A 83 -2.27 -2.32 -12.03
C ALA A 83 -2.23 -2.66 -10.53
N ALA A 84 -2.05 -1.67 -9.68
CA ALA A 84 -2.10 -1.86 -8.23
C ALA A 84 -3.50 -2.28 -7.77
N ASP A 85 -4.55 -1.67 -8.34
CA ASP A 85 -5.93 -2.08 -8.05
C ASP A 85 -6.16 -3.55 -8.40
N ALA A 86 -5.60 -4.02 -9.51
CA ALA A 86 -5.72 -5.41 -9.94
C ALA A 86 -4.92 -6.37 -9.03
N TYR A 87 -3.81 -5.92 -8.46
CA TYR A 87 -3.00 -6.71 -7.55
C TYR A 87 -3.69 -6.91 -6.19
N GLU A 88 -4.33 -5.85 -5.67
CA GLU A 88 -4.96 -5.90 -4.36
C GLU A 88 -6.22 -6.77 -4.38
N VAL A 89 -6.44 -7.52 -3.29
CA VAL A 89 -7.61 -8.39 -3.19
C VAL A 89 -8.87 -7.59 -2.88
N SER A 90 -10.03 -8.20 -3.14
CA SER A 90 -11.34 -7.54 -3.03
C SER A 90 -11.72 -7.09 -1.61
N SER A 91 -11.03 -7.57 -0.58
CA SER A 91 -11.26 -7.12 0.80
C SER A 91 -10.69 -5.74 1.08
N TYR A 92 -9.95 -5.15 0.14
CA TYR A 92 -9.38 -3.82 0.26
C TYR A 92 -10.12 -2.82 -0.61
N LYS A 93 -10.08 -1.56 -0.18
CA LYS A 93 -10.51 -0.43 -0.99
C LYS A 93 -9.40 0.60 -1.06
N ARG A 94 -9.35 1.34 -2.14
CA ARG A 94 -8.40 2.42 -2.33
C ARG A 94 -9.00 3.73 -1.84
N VAL A 95 -8.30 4.42 -0.95
CA VAL A 95 -8.70 5.73 -0.44
C VAL A 95 -7.54 6.70 -0.57
N GLN A 96 -7.84 7.99 -0.60
CA GLN A 96 -6.82 9.03 -0.62
C GLN A 96 -6.62 9.57 0.79
N VAL A 97 -5.36 9.73 1.18
CA VAL A 97 -4.98 10.25 2.50
C VAL A 97 -3.91 11.32 2.35
N THR A 98 -3.77 12.16 3.36
CA THR A 98 -2.66 13.10 3.47
C THR A 98 -1.62 12.47 4.39
N LEU A 99 -0.41 12.29 3.87
CA LEU A 99 0.70 11.69 4.63
C LEU A 99 1.35 12.71 5.55
N ARG A 100 2.19 12.22 6.46
CA ARG A 100 2.92 13.09 7.39
C ARG A 100 3.74 14.16 6.67
N SER A 101 4.27 13.85 5.50
CA SER A 101 5.02 14.82 4.66
C SER A 101 4.16 15.91 4.05
N GLY A 102 2.84 15.77 4.08
CA GLY A 102 1.91 16.67 3.40
C GLY A 102 1.48 16.21 2.02
N LYS A 103 2.06 15.13 1.49
CA LYS A 103 1.65 14.58 0.19
C LYS A 103 0.30 13.91 0.29
N ASN A 104 -0.57 14.12 -0.70
CA ASN A 104 -1.79 13.35 -0.89
C ASN A 104 -1.46 12.09 -1.67
N ALA A 105 -1.82 10.95 -1.13
CA ALA A 105 -1.48 9.66 -1.74
C ALA A 105 -2.65 8.69 -1.66
N TRP A 106 -2.70 7.77 -2.62
CA TRP A 106 -3.62 6.64 -2.58
C TRP A 106 -3.04 5.55 -1.70
N VAL A 107 -3.91 4.86 -0.99
CA VAL A 107 -3.52 3.75 -0.12
C VAL A 107 -4.65 2.73 -0.09
N TYR A 108 -4.30 1.46 0.09
CA TYR A 108 -5.28 0.39 0.20
C TYR A 108 -5.54 0.09 1.67
N VAL A 109 -6.79 0.16 2.07
CA VAL A 109 -7.24 -0.11 3.44
C VAL A 109 -8.31 -1.20 3.42
N LEU A 110 -8.57 -1.80 4.56
CA LEU A 110 -9.61 -2.81 4.68
C LEU A 110 -10.98 -2.18 4.37
N ALA A 111 -11.70 -2.83 3.48
CA ALA A 111 -13.02 -2.35 3.06
C ALA A 111 -14.05 -2.53 4.16
#